data_058bedb10f96c3291c20cf9e975464fc
#
_entry.id   058bedb10f96c3291c20cf9e975464fc
#
_cell.length_a   1.000
_cell.length_b   1.000
_cell.length_c   1.000
_cell.angle_alpha   90.00
_cell.angle_beta   90.00
_cell.angle_gamma   90.00
#
_symmetry.space_group_name_H-M   'P 1'
#
loop_
_entity.id
_entity.type
_entity.pdbx_description
1 polymer ?
#
loop_
_entity_poly.entity_id
_entity_poly.type
_entity_poly.pdbx_seq_one_letter_code
_entity_poly.pdbx_strand_id
1 'polypeptide(L)'
;MSGSVKLLLSLMGCGFIFGIQPARAMDVNIKITGEIYIPPCRINGNNAEIQVSFGRMSLYDVDGHKNAQTKTVTVSCDYYQGTPYIRMEGAVLQGAGDNVLKTTGANPSGLGIALYQGGDVNTAYPLRTGAGEQGKYGYKATRGLTGQNTASGTFTFTAVPVKYGTGALNAGTFSATATMSISYL
;
A
#
# COMPACT_ATOMS: atom_id res chain seq x y z
N MET A 1 110.36 -33.40 16.62
CA MET A 1 109.86 -33.03 17.95
C MET A 1 108.97 -31.77 17.76
N SER A 2 107.78 -31.98 17.66
CA SER A 2 106.67 -31.74 18.56
C SER A 2 106.43 -30.25 18.93
N GLY A 3 105.32 -29.72 18.57
CA GLY A 3 104.83 -28.48 19.06
C GLY A 3 103.52 -28.04 18.36
N SER A 4 102.45 -28.69 18.81
CA SER A 4 101.08 -28.28 18.33
C SER A 4 100.63 -26.96 18.93
N VAL A 5 100.24 -26.02 18.08
CA VAL A 5 99.48 -24.80 18.48
C VAL A 5 98.06 -24.97 18.02
N LYS A 6 97.18 -25.12 18.95
CA LYS A 6 95.72 -25.11 18.72
C LYS A 6 95.21 -23.67 18.60
N LEU A 7 94.77 -23.30 17.43
CA LEU A 7 94.10 -22.04 17.22
C LEU A 7 92.57 -22.26 17.34
N LEU A 8 91.98 -21.74 18.40
CA LEU A 8 90.57 -21.74 18.64
C LEU A 8 89.92 -20.55 17.86
N LEU A 9 89.20 -20.84 16.78
CA LEU A 9 88.35 -19.89 16.09
C LEU A 9 86.92 -19.99 16.66
N SER A 10 86.56 -19.02 17.48
CA SER A 10 85.17 -18.79 17.94
C SER A 10 84.33 -18.13 16.82
N LEU A 11 83.51 -18.93 16.16
CA LEU A 11 82.51 -18.40 15.26
C LEU A 11 81.26 -17.96 16.04
N MET A 12 81.11 -16.67 16.19
CA MET A 12 79.90 -16.04 16.78
C MET A 12 78.81 -15.95 15.70
N GLY A 13 77.97 -17.01 15.63
CA GLY A 13 76.83 -17.10 14.73
C GLY A 13 75.71 -16.20 15.23
N CYS A 14 75.54 -15.04 14.62
CA CYS A 14 74.39 -14.17 14.85
C CYS A 14 73.16 -14.71 14.09
N GLY A 15 72.33 -15.52 14.77
CA GLY A 15 71.10 -16.05 14.24
C GLY A 15 70.05 -14.94 14.13
N PHE A 16 69.82 -14.40 12.93
CA PHE A 16 68.65 -13.59 12.64
C PHE A 16 67.42 -14.48 12.61
N ILE A 17 66.67 -14.52 13.72
CA ILE A 17 65.35 -15.11 13.75
C ILE A 17 64.37 -14.15 13.04
N PHE A 18 64.13 -14.37 11.75
CA PHE A 18 63.02 -13.72 11.03
C PHE A 18 61.71 -14.24 11.64
N GLY A 19 61.11 -13.45 12.52
CA GLY A 19 59.76 -13.70 13.00
C GLY A 19 58.79 -13.64 11.84
N ILE A 20 58.26 -14.78 11.39
CA ILE A 20 57.14 -14.87 10.45
C ILE A 20 55.91 -14.40 11.20
N GLN A 21 55.53 -13.13 10.99
CA GLN A 21 54.25 -12.62 11.47
C GLN A 21 53.16 -13.23 10.60
N PRO A 22 52.18 -13.96 11.18
CA PRO A 22 51.02 -14.40 10.40
C PRO A 22 50.28 -13.16 9.91
N ALA A 23 50.13 -13.02 8.58
CA ALA A 23 49.25 -12.04 7.98
C ALA A 23 47.82 -12.35 8.43
N ARG A 24 47.23 -11.52 9.28
CA ARG A 24 45.81 -11.60 9.60
C ARG A 24 45.03 -11.06 8.41
N ALA A 25 44.38 -11.96 7.70
CA ALA A 25 43.35 -11.55 6.77
C ALA A 25 42.25 -10.85 7.59
N MET A 26 42.01 -9.58 7.30
CA MET A 26 40.88 -8.84 7.88
C MET A 26 39.68 -9.10 6.97
N ASP A 27 38.80 -9.98 7.42
CA ASP A 27 37.53 -10.23 6.75
C ASP A 27 36.59 -9.03 6.97
N VAL A 28 36.11 -8.43 5.89
CA VAL A 28 35.12 -7.35 5.93
C VAL A 28 33.74 -7.93 5.60
N ASN A 29 32.82 -7.77 6.51
CA ASN A 29 31.43 -8.16 6.27
C ASN A 29 30.75 -7.17 5.32
N ILE A 30 30.30 -7.65 4.15
CA ILE A 30 29.49 -6.90 3.23
C ILE A 30 28.04 -7.28 3.44
N LYS A 31 27.21 -6.33 3.89
CA LYS A 31 25.75 -6.51 4.01
C LYS A 31 25.08 -5.92 2.79
N ILE A 32 24.42 -6.76 2.00
CA ILE A 32 23.63 -6.34 0.83
C ILE A 32 22.16 -6.53 1.18
N THR A 33 21.36 -5.46 1.07
CA THR A 33 19.93 -5.48 1.32
C THR A 33 19.21 -4.81 0.15
N GLY A 34 18.01 -5.31 -0.16
CA GLY A 34 17.15 -4.77 -1.20
C GLY A 34 15.71 -5.22 -0.98
N GLU A 35 14.76 -4.51 -1.57
CA GLU A 35 13.35 -4.89 -1.61
C GLU A 35 12.91 -4.96 -3.07
N ILE A 36 12.23 -6.06 -3.42
CA ILE A 36 11.53 -6.18 -4.70
C ILE A 36 10.06 -5.95 -4.40
N TYR A 37 9.45 -4.99 -5.05
CA TYR A 37 8.04 -4.68 -4.88
C TYR A 37 7.28 -4.71 -6.20
N ILE A 38 5.97 -4.97 -6.10
CA ILE A 38 5.05 -4.88 -7.24
C ILE A 38 4.53 -3.44 -7.28
N PRO A 39 4.79 -2.69 -8.36
CA PRO A 39 4.29 -1.32 -8.47
C PRO A 39 2.76 -1.33 -8.57
N PRO A 40 2.06 -0.40 -7.89
CA PRO A 40 0.63 -0.22 -8.07
C PRO A 40 0.31 0.29 -9.47
N CYS A 41 -0.91 0.01 -9.92
CA CYS A 41 -1.42 0.54 -11.17
C CYS A 41 -1.62 2.07 -11.11
N ARG A 42 -1.47 2.75 -12.22
CA ARG A 42 -1.89 4.15 -12.39
C ARG A 42 -3.39 4.19 -12.59
N ILE A 43 -4.06 5.08 -11.86
CA ILE A 43 -5.52 5.23 -11.88
C ILE A 43 -5.86 6.63 -12.38
N ASN A 44 -6.95 6.75 -13.16
CA ASN A 44 -7.43 8.00 -13.70
C ASN A 44 -6.32 8.79 -14.45
N GLY A 45 -5.72 8.13 -15.43
CA GLY A 45 -4.58 8.65 -16.18
C GLY A 45 -3.30 8.60 -15.36
N ASN A 46 -2.80 9.72 -14.89
CA ASN A 46 -1.59 9.79 -14.06
C ASN A 46 -1.91 10.06 -12.59
N ASN A 47 -2.84 9.28 -12.02
CA ASN A 47 -3.33 9.42 -10.65
C ASN A 47 -4.00 10.79 -10.36
N ALA A 48 -4.70 11.31 -11.36
CA ALA A 48 -5.47 12.54 -11.19
C ALA A 48 -6.61 12.33 -10.18
N GLU A 49 -6.97 13.38 -9.46
CA GLU A 49 -8.04 13.35 -8.46
C GLU A 49 -9.37 12.89 -9.09
N ILE A 50 -10.07 12.00 -8.40
CA ILE A 50 -11.40 11.53 -8.77
C ILE A 50 -12.43 12.29 -7.93
N GLN A 51 -13.17 13.19 -8.56
CA GLN A 51 -14.21 13.94 -7.88
C GLN A 51 -15.57 13.24 -7.96
N VAL A 52 -16.20 13.04 -6.80
CA VAL A 52 -17.57 12.55 -6.68
C VAL A 52 -18.43 13.65 -6.06
N SER A 53 -19.26 14.29 -6.88
CA SER A 53 -20.16 15.36 -6.41
C SER A 53 -21.58 14.81 -6.26
N PHE A 54 -22.18 15.03 -5.09
CA PHE A 54 -23.58 14.70 -4.82
C PHE A 54 -24.51 15.89 -5.07
N GLY A 55 -23.96 17.09 -5.31
CA GLY A 55 -24.76 18.29 -5.48
C GLY A 55 -25.59 18.65 -4.23
N ARG A 56 -26.76 19.24 -4.45
CA ARG A 56 -27.75 19.51 -3.39
C ARG A 56 -28.69 18.32 -3.27
N MET A 57 -28.80 17.77 -2.07
CA MET A 57 -29.73 16.68 -1.77
C MET A 57 -30.61 17.02 -0.58
N SER A 58 -31.76 16.37 -0.50
CA SER A 58 -32.66 16.50 0.65
C SER A 58 -32.11 15.64 1.82
N LEU A 59 -32.32 16.10 3.05
CA LEU A 59 -32.04 15.31 4.27
C LEU A 59 -32.80 13.96 4.28
N TYR A 60 -33.97 13.93 3.64
CA TYR A 60 -34.83 12.73 3.56
C TYR A 60 -34.36 11.72 2.51
N ASP A 61 -33.40 12.09 1.65
CA ASP A 61 -32.89 11.25 0.58
C ASP A 61 -31.51 10.64 0.92
N VAL A 62 -31.12 10.69 2.19
CA VAL A 62 -29.87 10.05 2.71
C VAL A 62 -30.24 8.68 3.27
N ASP A 63 -30.58 7.76 2.37
CA ASP A 63 -31.13 6.43 2.71
C ASP A 63 -30.21 5.27 2.30
N GLY A 64 -29.02 5.57 1.75
CA GLY A 64 -28.07 4.55 1.28
C GLY A 64 -28.36 4.00 -0.11
N HIS A 65 -29.38 4.53 -0.81
CA HIS A 65 -29.75 4.14 -2.17
C HIS A 65 -29.89 5.34 -3.10
N LYS A 66 -30.61 6.36 -2.67
CA LYS A 66 -30.78 7.58 -3.43
C LYS A 66 -29.49 8.38 -3.49
N ASN A 67 -29.37 9.21 -4.53
CA ASN A 67 -28.19 10.04 -4.81
C ASN A 67 -26.89 9.25 -5.01
N ALA A 68 -26.97 7.96 -5.30
CA ALA A 68 -25.78 7.18 -5.63
C ALA A 68 -25.06 7.77 -6.87
N GLN A 69 -23.75 7.87 -6.79
CA GLN A 69 -22.89 8.38 -7.86
C GLN A 69 -21.92 7.28 -8.29
N THR A 70 -22.00 6.91 -9.56
CA THR A 70 -21.08 5.93 -10.15
C THR A 70 -19.96 6.65 -10.88
N LYS A 71 -18.74 6.17 -10.70
CA LYS A 71 -17.54 6.64 -11.39
C LYS A 71 -16.82 5.47 -12.04
N THR A 72 -16.41 5.68 -13.28
CA THR A 72 -15.53 4.77 -14.00
C THR A 72 -14.22 5.49 -14.28
N VAL A 73 -13.11 4.90 -13.88
CA VAL A 73 -11.76 5.44 -14.03
C VAL A 73 -10.90 4.49 -14.84
N THR A 74 -9.95 5.03 -15.57
CA THR A 74 -8.96 4.22 -16.28
C THR A 74 -7.96 3.61 -15.31
N VAL A 75 -7.52 2.40 -15.61
CA VAL A 75 -6.48 1.67 -14.85
C VAL A 75 -5.40 1.24 -15.82
N SER A 76 -4.15 1.55 -15.52
CA SER A 76 -2.99 1.15 -16.32
C SER A 76 -1.93 0.54 -15.40
N CYS A 77 -1.54 -0.69 -15.66
CA CYS A 77 -0.67 -1.47 -14.79
C CYS A 77 0.59 -1.92 -15.56
N ASP A 78 1.76 -1.67 -14.98
CA ASP A 78 3.02 -2.18 -15.50
C ASP A 78 3.20 -3.68 -15.14
N TYR A 79 2.60 -4.11 -14.02
CA TYR A 79 2.45 -5.51 -13.65
C TYR A 79 0.94 -5.84 -13.52
N TYR A 80 0.46 -6.82 -14.26
CA TYR A 80 -0.97 -7.15 -14.37
C TYR A 80 -1.28 -8.66 -14.35
N GLN A 81 -0.31 -9.48 -13.93
CA GLN A 81 -0.50 -10.91 -13.77
C GLN A 81 -1.01 -11.25 -12.37
N GLY A 82 -1.95 -12.20 -12.28
CA GLY A 82 -2.47 -12.70 -11.01
C GLY A 82 -3.81 -12.09 -10.60
N THR A 83 -4.04 -12.02 -9.30
CA THR A 83 -5.30 -11.54 -8.73
C THR A 83 -5.21 -10.03 -8.43
N PRO A 84 -6.17 -9.22 -8.90
CA PRO A 84 -6.22 -7.80 -8.58
C PRO A 84 -6.75 -7.57 -7.17
N TYR A 85 -6.11 -6.64 -6.45
CA TYR A 85 -6.50 -6.16 -5.14
C TYR A 85 -6.66 -4.64 -5.15
N ILE A 86 -7.62 -4.15 -4.37
CA ILE A 86 -7.90 -2.73 -4.21
C ILE A 86 -7.70 -2.38 -2.74
N ARG A 87 -6.89 -1.36 -2.50
CA ARG A 87 -6.71 -0.76 -1.19
C ARG A 87 -7.34 0.62 -1.18
N MET A 88 -8.29 0.81 -0.28
CA MET A 88 -8.84 2.12 0.04
C MET A 88 -8.30 2.57 1.38
N GLU A 89 -7.78 3.78 1.46
CA GLU A 89 -7.33 4.42 2.69
C GLU A 89 -8.14 5.68 2.92
N GLY A 90 -8.82 5.74 4.05
CA GLY A 90 -9.66 6.87 4.44
C GLY A 90 -10.19 6.69 5.86
N ALA A 91 -10.68 7.78 6.45
CA ALA A 91 -11.33 7.71 7.75
C ALA A 91 -12.67 6.97 7.62
N VAL A 92 -12.87 5.95 8.44
CA VAL A 92 -14.10 5.14 8.50
C VAL A 92 -15.07 5.70 9.50
N LEU A 93 -16.37 5.71 9.18
CA LEU A 93 -17.42 6.04 10.14
C LEU A 93 -17.61 4.86 11.10
N GLN A 94 -17.18 5.03 12.33
CA GLN A 94 -17.19 3.98 13.34
C GLN A 94 -18.58 3.35 13.54
N GLY A 95 -18.65 2.02 13.45
CA GLY A 95 -19.88 1.25 13.61
C GLY A 95 -20.74 1.13 12.35
N ALA A 96 -20.49 1.89 11.28
CA ALA A 96 -21.30 1.85 10.06
C ALA A 96 -20.85 0.80 9.03
N GLY A 97 -19.63 0.29 9.17
CA GLY A 97 -19.02 -0.67 8.24
C GLY A 97 -17.68 -0.19 7.68
N ASP A 98 -16.83 -1.11 7.24
CA ASP A 98 -15.49 -0.84 6.75
C ASP A 98 -15.45 -0.21 5.34
N ASN A 99 -16.58 -0.18 4.65
CA ASN A 99 -16.77 0.49 3.36
C ASN A 99 -17.45 1.87 3.48
N VAL A 100 -17.65 2.39 4.70
CA VAL A 100 -18.33 3.66 4.92
C VAL A 100 -17.33 4.72 5.37
N LEU A 101 -17.02 5.65 4.50
CA LEU A 101 -16.14 6.76 4.82
C LEU A 101 -16.83 7.74 5.77
N LYS A 102 -16.10 8.18 6.78
CA LYS A 102 -16.50 9.26 7.66
C LYS A 102 -16.51 10.58 6.90
N THR A 103 -17.56 11.37 7.08
CA THR A 103 -17.62 12.73 6.57
C THR A 103 -17.08 13.76 7.58
N THR A 104 -16.70 14.91 7.06
CA THR A 104 -16.47 16.15 7.81
C THR A 104 -17.61 17.12 7.54
N GLY A 105 -17.76 18.19 8.33
CA GLY A 105 -18.82 19.18 8.17
C GLY A 105 -20.00 18.98 9.11
N ALA A 106 -21.22 19.11 8.63
CA ALA A 106 -22.41 19.26 9.48
C ALA A 106 -22.78 18.01 10.31
N ASN A 107 -22.44 16.79 9.84
CA ASN A 107 -22.91 15.54 10.45
C ASN A 107 -21.78 14.48 10.59
N PRO A 108 -20.67 14.78 11.27
CA PRO A 108 -19.46 13.92 11.20
C PRO A 108 -19.62 12.54 11.86
N SER A 109 -20.66 12.34 12.66
CA SER A 109 -20.94 11.04 13.31
C SER A 109 -22.21 10.37 12.83
N GLY A 110 -23.03 11.07 12.03
CA GLY A 110 -24.33 10.56 11.56
C GLY A 110 -24.45 10.41 10.03
N LEU A 111 -23.49 10.96 9.27
CA LEU A 111 -23.43 10.86 7.82
C LEU A 111 -22.12 10.19 7.39
N GLY A 112 -22.22 9.21 6.54
CA GLY A 112 -21.09 8.56 5.87
C GLY A 112 -21.30 8.45 4.38
N ILE A 113 -20.24 8.07 3.67
CA ILE A 113 -20.30 7.72 2.25
C ILE A 113 -19.95 6.24 2.12
N ALA A 114 -20.96 5.44 1.80
CA ALA A 114 -20.74 4.02 1.52
C ALA A 114 -20.21 3.84 0.10
N LEU A 115 -19.21 2.96 -0.04
CA LEU A 115 -18.55 2.65 -1.29
C LEU A 115 -18.80 1.21 -1.70
N TYR A 116 -19.07 0.99 -2.99
CA TYR A 116 -19.32 -0.32 -3.57
C TYR A 116 -18.51 -0.53 -4.85
N GLN A 117 -18.09 -1.76 -5.09
CA GLN A 117 -17.46 -2.17 -6.35
C GLN A 117 -18.55 -2.34 -7.44
N GLY A 118 -18.33 -1.74 -8.62
CA GLY A 118 -19.28 -1.81 -9.73
C GLY A 118 -20.20 -0.58 -9.83
N GLY A 119 -21.17 -0.66 -10.76
CA GLY A 119 -21.99 0.46 -11.19
C GLY A 119 -23.29 0.67 -10.40
N ASP A 120 -23.50 -0.01 -9.29
CA ASP A 120 -24.71 0.03 -8.47
C ASP A 120 -24.39 -0.10 -6.98
N VAL A 121 -25.36 0.24 -6.14
CA VAL A 121 -25.29 -0.02 -4.70
C VAL A 121 -25.59 -1.49 -4.47
N ASN A 122 -24.57 -2.26 -4.13
CA ASN A 122 -24.69 -3.68 -3.89
C ASN A 122 -23.87 -4.11 -2.66
N THR A 123 -24.56 -4.48 -1.60
CA THR A 123 -23.98 -4.85 -0.32
C THR A 123 -23.13 -6.13 -0.36
N ALA A 124 -23.29 -6.97 -1.39
CA ALA A 124 -22.43 -8.14 -1.62
C ALA A 124 -21.03 -7.77 -2.13
N TYR A 125 -20.84 -6.55 -2.64
CA TYR A 125 -19.58 -6.08 -3.21
C TYR A 125 -19.12 -4.74 -2.59
N PRO A 126 -18.91 -4.70 -1.27
CA PRO A 126 -18.42 -3.48 -0.62
C PRO A 126 -17.01 -3.13 -1.12
N LEU A 127 -16.74 -1.85 -1.32
CA LEU A 127 -15.39 -1.36 -1.55
C LEU A 127 -14.80 -0.94 -0.20
N ARG A 128 -14.12 -1.89 0.45
CA ARG A 128 -13.66 -1.78 1.83
C ARG A 128 -12.41 -0.95 1.98
N THR A 129 -12.28 -0.28 3.10
CA THR A 129 -11.08 0.45 3.51
C THR A 129 -10.15 -0.42 4.35
N GLY A 130 -8.87 -0.06 4.38
CA GLY A 130 -7.87 -0.70 5.22
C GLY A 130 -6.93 -1.66 4.49
N ALA A 131 -6.12 -2.35 5.28
CA ALA A 131 -5.03 -3.21 4.79
C ALA A 131 -5.51 -4.48 4.08
N GLY A 132 -6.71 -4.97 4.43
CA GLY A 132 -7.32 -6.13 3.81
C GLY A 132 -6.64 -7.46 4.13
N GLU A 133 -6.98 -8.48 3.35
CA GLU A 133 -6.51 -9.86 3.53
C GLU A 133 -5.02 -10.04 3.20
N GLN A 134 -4.49 -9.19 2.33
CA GLN A 134 -3.10 -9.22 1.88
C GLN A 134 -2.25 -8.09 2.51
N GLY A 135 -2.65 -7.61 3.68
CA GLY A 135 -1.94 -6.56 4.39
C GLY A 135 -1.92 -5.24 3.60
N LYS A 136 -0.79 -4.87 3.04
CA LYS A 136 -0.64 -3.59 2.34
C LYS A 136 -1.40 -3.46 1.02
N TYR A 137 -1.99 -4.52 0.48
CA TYR A 137 -2.64 -4.51 -0.84
C TYR A 137 -4.16 -4.38 -0.81
N GLY A 138 -4.79 -4.47 0.35
CA GLY A 138 -6.23 -4.31 0.50
C GLY A 138 -7.04 -5.57 0.23
N TYR A 139 -8.20 -5.41 -0.40
CA TYR A 139 -9.17 -6.48 -0.64
C TYR A 139 -9.26 -6.84 -2.11
N LYS A 140 -9.60 -8.11 -2.41
CA LYS A 140 -9.75 -8.60 -3.78
C LYS A 140 -10.76 -7.76 -4.58
N ALA A 141 -10.37 -7.37 -5.79
CA ALA A 141 -11.29 -6.78 -6.76
C ALA A 141 -12.16 -7.89 -7.36
N THR A 142 -13.42 -7.96 -6.93
CA THR A 142 -14.37 -8.99 -7.36
C THR A 142 -15.36 -8.49 -8.38
N ARG A 143 -15.51 -7.16 -8.50
CA ARG A 143 -16.46 -6.50 -9.40
C ARG A 143 -15.94 -5.13 -9.85
N GLY A 144 -16.43 -4.65 -10.99
CA GLY A 144 -16.15 -3.29 -11.50
C GLY A 144 -14.81 -3.15 -12.22
N LEU A 145 -13.88 -4.10 -12.10
CA LEU A 145 -12.61 -4.07 -12.82
C LEU A 145 -12.73 -4.80 -14.16
N THR A 146 -12.40 -4.11 -15.24
CA THR A 146 -12.29 -4.66 -16.60
C THR A 146 -10.83 -4.77 -17.01
N GLY A 147 -10.52 -5.52 -18.06
CA GLY A 147 -9.14 -5.68 -18.52
C GLY A 147 -8.25 -6.42 -17.52
N GLN A 148 -8.79 -7.38 -16.78
CA GLN A 148 -7.96 -8.23 -15.92
C GLN A 148 -6.93 -9.00 -16.75
N ASN A 149 -5.72 -9.12 -16.22
CA ASN A 149 -4.55 -9.70 -16.89
C ASN A 149 -4.13 -8.97 -18.18
N THR A 150 -4.46 -7.69 -18.29
CA THR A 150 -3.99 -6.80 -19.35
C THR A 150 -3.40 -5.52 -18.76
N ALA A 151 -2.55 -4.84 -19.54
CA ALA A 151 -1.91 -3.62 -19.10
C ALA A 151 -2.87 -2.44 -18.91
N SER A 152 -4.08 -2.53 -19.46
CA SER A 152 -5.06 -1.42 -19.42
C SER A 152 -6.46 -1.95 -19.21
N GLY A 153 -7.23 -1.21 -18.45
CA GLY A 153 -8.62 -1.50 -18.15
C GLY A 153 -9.34 -0.30 -17.54
N THR A 154 -10.47 -0.56 -16.93
CA THR A 154 -11.21 0.44 -16.17
C THR A 154 -11.67 -0.15 -14.85
N PHE A 155 -11.80 0.71 -13.84
CA PHE A 155 -12.45 0.34 -12.59
C PHE A 155 -13.66 1.23 -12.36
N THR A 156 -14.80 0.59 -12.10
CA THR A 156 -16.06 1.28 -11.78
C THR A 156 -16.39 1.07 -10.32
N PHE A 157 -16.76 2.14 -9.64
CA PHE A 157 -17.25 2.11 -8.27
C PHE A 157 -18.43 3.04 -8.09
N THR A 158 -19.24 2.78 -7.07
CA THR A 158 -20.41 3.58 -6.70
C THR A 158 -20.24 4.09 -5.27
N ALA A 159 -20.47 5.37 -5.08
CA ALA A 159 -20.52 6.04 -3.80
C ALA A 159 -21.94 6.50 -3.50
N VAL A 160 -22.43 6.32 -2.27
CA VAL A 160 -23.77 6.72 -1.85
C VAL A 160 -23.76 7.28 -0.44
N PRO A 161 -24.47 8.41 -0.17
CA PRO A 161 -24.62 8.94 1.17
C PRO A 161 -25.48 8.01 2.02
N VAL A 162 -25.03 7.70 3.24
CA VAL A 162 -25.74 6.86 4.19
C VAL A 162 -25.88 7.56 5.53
N LYS A 163 -27.05 7.47 6.12
CA LYS A 163 -27.29 7.87 7.51
C LYS A 163 -26.88 6.74 8.44
N TYR A 164 -26.19 7.10 9.51
CA TYR A 164 -25.83 6.17 10.58
C TYR A 164 -26.38 6.64 11.92
N GLY A 165 -26.90 5.70 12.71
CA GLY A 165 -27.53 5.99 13.98
C GLY A 165 -28.94 6.57 13.87
N THR A 166 -29.52 6.88 15.03
CA THR A 166 -30.92 7.37 15.15
C THR A 166 -31.07 8.88 15.17
N GLY A 167 -29.96 9.62 15.33
CA GLY A 167 -29.98 11.09 15.38
C GLY A 167 -30.49 11.71 14.09
N ALA A 168 -31.13 12.87 14.16
CA ALA A 168 -31.49 13.63 12.96
C ALA A 168 -30.25 14.23 12.30
N LEU A 169 -30.23 14.30 10.98
CA LEU A 169 -29.20 15.02 10.23
C LEU A 169 -29.53 16.53 10.23
N ASN A 170 -28.50 17.36 10.29
CA ASN A 170 -28.61 18.81 10.13
C ASN A 170 -28.25 19.19 8.69
N ALA A 171 -28.92 20.23 8.18
CA ALA A 171 -28.56 20.83 6.90
C ALA A 171 -27.13 21.44 6.97
N GLY A 172 -26.36 21.25 5.91
CA GLY A 172 -24.99 21.78 5.83
C GLY A 172 -24.16 21.05 4.80
N THR A 173 -22.97 21.54 4.56
CA THR A 173 -22.00 20.94 3.65
C THR A 173 -21.27 19.78 4.34
N PHE A 174 -20.84 18.81 3.55
CA PHE A 174 -20.00 17.71 3.98
C PHE A 174 -18.94 17.39 2.92
N SER A 175 -17.87 16.73 3.35
CA SER A 175 -16.88 16.14 2.46
C SER A 175 -16.34 14.83 3.07
N ALA A 176 -15.83 13.96 2.23
CA ALA A 176 -15.06 12.79 2.61
C ALA A 176 -13.91 12.62 1.63
N THR A 177 -12.79 12.11 2.10
CA THR A 177 -11.61 11.84 1.26
C THR A 177 -11.11 10.43 1.50
N ALA A 178 -10.63 9.81 0.43
CA ALA A 178 -9.95 8.52 0.48
C ALA A 178 -8.91 8.44 -0.64
N THR A 179 -7.89 7.63 -0.41
CA THR A 179 -6.91 7.27 -1.44
C THR A 179 -7.20 5.84 -1.91
N MET A 180 -7.10 5.60 -3.21
CA MET A 180 -7.30 4.29 -3.81
C MET A 180 -6.02 3.83 -4.52
N SER A 181 -5.64 2.57 -4.33
CA SER A 181 -4.60 1.91 -5.11
C SER A 181 -5.08 0.55 -5.60
N ILE A 182 -4.59 0.14 -6.77
CA ILE A 182 -4.87 -1.18 -7.36
C ILE A 182 -3.53 -1.85 -7.64
N SER A 183 -3.40 -3.12 -7.26
CA SER A 183 -2.20 -3.92 -7.49
C SER A 183 -2.60 -5.36 -7.84
N TYR A 184 -1.74 -6.06 -8.58
CA TYR A 184 -1.90 -7.48 -8.88
C TYR A 184 -0.92 -8.31 -8.04
N LEU A 185 -1.39 -9.48 -7.55
CA LEU A 185 -0.60 -10.44 -6.76
C LEU A 185 -0.78 -11.86 -7.30
#